data_08521dcf1976f82a0034ccc7c0fcacf5
#
_entry.id   08521dcf1976f82a0034ccc7c0fcacf5
#
_cell.length_a   1.000
_cell.length_b   1.000
_cell.length_c   1.000
_cell.angle_alpha   90.00
_cell.angle_beta   90.00
_cell.angle_gamma   90.00
#
_symmetry.space_group_name_H-M   'P 1'
#
loop_
_entity.id
_entity.type
_entity.pdbx_description
1 polymer ?
#
loop_
_entity_poly.entity_id
_entity_poly.type
_entity_poly.pdbx_seq_one_letter_code
_entity_poly.pdbx_strand_id
1 'polypeptide(L)'
;ETPVRSSSVQSGWAAAKKVASSQTKSFATDFKFDEDVQLIKFISDEPMAFMQHWVNRPGKKSFISIGEDDPLLKVGSVPSPKFAFTVLNISDEEPEVQLMTVGVRLCGQLEKLASNPKTGPLNRADLYWAVSKSGQGTKTSYSVVPVKERDLAEEWELDPVAVAELVKTAKPLGSEALQTSTKAELAEIAREIAASN
;
A
#
# COMPACT_ATOMS: atom_id res chain seq x y z
N GLU A 1 34.97 -36.74 -4.10
CA GLU A 1 34.56 -35.32 -4.04
C GLU A 1 33.24 -35.21 -3.27
N THR A 2 33.33 -34.73 -2.05
CA THR A 2 32.17 -34.50 -1.19
C THR A 2 31.59 -33.10 -1.47
N PRO A 3 30.30 -32.94 -1.72
CA PRO A 3 29.70 -31.62 -1.92
C PRO A 3 29.68 -30.83 -0.60
N VAL A 4 30.33 -29.68 -0.62
CA VAL A 4 30.28 -28.71 0.48
C VAL A 4 28.85 -28.16 0.58
N ARG A 5 28.14 -28.58 1.59
CA ARG A 5 26.90 -27.94 2.00
C ARG A 5 27.21 -26.56 2.53
N SER A 6 26.88 -25.49 1.78
CA SER A 6 26.93 -24.15 2.29
C SER A 6 25.88 -24.02 3.43
N SER A 7 26.36 -23.86 4.66
CA SER A 7 25.47 -23.65 5.80
C SER A 7 24.81 -22.29 5.66
N SER A 8 23.48 -22.26 5.61
CA SER A 8 22.66 -21.04 5.65
C SER A 8 22.64 -20.37 7.03
N VAL A 9 23.44 -20.86 7.97
CA VAL A 9 23.51 -20.36 9.35
C VAL A 9 24.57 -19.24 9.42
N GLN A 10 24.14 -18.03 9.73
CA GLN A 10 25.01 -16.87 9.98
C GLN A 10 25.05 -16.59 11.48
N SER A 11 26.22 -16.31 12.04
CA SER A 11 26.43 -16.06 13.47
C SER A 11 26.69 -14.57 13.73
N GLY A 12 26.31 -14.10 14.93
CA GLY A 12 26.53 -12.75 15.42
C GLY A 12 25.29 -11.84 15.42
N TRP A 13 25.31 -10.81 16.25
CA TRP A 13 24.19 -9.89 16.43
C TRP A 13 23.80 -9.14 15.17
N ALA A 14 24.76 -8.81 14.29
CA ALA A 14 24.47 -8.17 13.00
C ALA A 14 23.71 -9.13 12.05
N ALA A 15 24.10 -10.41 12.03
CA ALA A 15 23.41 -11.44 11.27
C ALA A 15 22.01 -11.72 11.83
N ALA A 16 21.87 -11.78 13.17
CA ALA A 16 20.60 -11.94 13.84
C ALA A 16 19.63 -10.78 13.53
N LYS A 17 20.09 -9.53 13.56
CA LYS A 17 19.31 -8.36 13.16
C LYS A 17 18.90 -8.41 11.68
N LYS A 18 19.80 -8.85 10.80
CA LYS A 18 19.52 -8.99 9.37
C LYS A 18 18.47 -10.08 9.10
N VAL A 19 18.56 -11.21 9.78
CA VAL A 19 17.57 -12.30 9.70
C VAL A 19 16.22 -11.85 10.29
N ALA A 20 16.22 -11.18 11.45
CA ALA A 20 15.02 -10.64 12.06
C ALA A 20 14.33 -9.59 11.16
N SER A 21 15.13 -8.68 10.54
CA SER A 21 14.58 -7.70 9.59
C SER A 21 14.10 -8.33 8.27
N SER A 22 14.65 -9.47 7.85
CA SER A 22 14.18 -10.19 6.68
C SER A 22 12.86 -10.95 6.92
N GLN A 23 12.62 -11.41 8.16
CA GLN A 23 11.33 -12.01 8.54
C GLN A 23 10.20 -10.99 8.71
N THR A 24 10.51 -9.76 9.10
CA THR A 24 9.53 -8.67 9.24
C THR A 24 9.13 -8.02 7.91
N LYS A 25 9.83 -8.32 6.80
CA LYS A 25 9.56 -7.76 5.45
C LYS A 25 8.67 -8.65 4.58
N SER A 26 7.83 -9.49 5.16
CA SER A 26 6.89 -10.33 4.39
C SER A 26 5.79 -9.55 3.70
N PHE A 27 5.42 -8.37 4.22
CA PHE A 27 4.35 -7.55 3.65
C PHE A 27 4.79 -6.10 3.55
N ALA A 28 4.32 -5.41 2.50
CA ALA A 28 4.54 -3.98 2.36
C ALA A 28 3.81 -3.20 3.46
N THR A 29 4.42 -2.09 3.87
CA THR A 29 3.77 -1.13 4.77
C THR A 29 2.64 -0.43 4.03
N ASP A 30 1.52 -0.21 4.71
CA ASP A 30 0.39 0.53 4.17
C ASP A 30 0.64 2.04 4.25
N PHE A 31 0.42 2.72 3.12
CA PHE A 31 0.36 4.18 3.09
C PHE A 31 -0.91 4.66 3.80
N LYS A 32 -0.76 5.57 4.75
CA LYS A 32 -1.88 6.18 5.47
C LYS A 32 -1.99 7.65 5.12
N PHE A 33 -3.14 8.05 4.59
CA PHE A 33 -3.42 9.46 4.36
C PHE A 33 -3.51 10.21 5.67
N ASP A 34 -2.92 11.41 5.72
CA ASP A 34 -3.00 12.36 6.82
C ASP A 34 -3.79 13.62 6.42
N GLU A 35 -4.16 14.43 7.42
CA GLU A 35 -4.68 15.78 7.21
C GLU A 35 -3.57 16.72 6.72
N ASP A 36 -2.34 16.51 7.19
CA ASP A 36 -1.16 17.16 6.68
C ASP A 36 -0.82 16.65 5.27
N VAL A 37 -0.34 17.55 4.44
CA VAL A 37 0.01 17.22 3.05
C VAL A 37 1.26 16.35 3.01
N GLN A 38 1.14 15.21 2.36
CA GLN A 38 2.22 14.25 2.15
C GLN A 38 2.65 14.26 0.69
N LEU A 39 3.95 14.14 0.44
CA LEU A 39 4.50 14.03 -0.91
C LEU A 39 4.78 12.57 -1.24
N ILE A 40 4.24 12.11 -2.36
CA ILE A 40 4.44 10.76 -2.86
C ILE A 40 4.87 10.75 -4.33
N LYS A 41 5.47 9.64 -4.73
CA LYS A 41 5.69 9.25 -6.13
C LYS A 41 4.93 7.97 -6.42
N PHE A 42 4.06 7.95 -7.43
CA PHE A 42 3.53 6.69 -7.92
C PHE A 42 4.65 5.88 -8.59
N ILE A 43 4.81 4.65 -8.18
CA ILE A 43 5.74 3.68 -8.80
C ILE A 43 5.00 2.82 -9.81
N SER A 44 3.72 2.49 -9.54
CA SER A 44 2.81 1.87 -10.50
C SER A 44 1.85 2.91 -11.09
N ASP A 45 1.51 2.78 -12.37
CA ASP A 45 0.49 3.61 -13.02
C ASP A 45 -0.92 3.04 -12.82
N GLU A 46 -1.02 1.73 -12.75
CA GLU A 46 -2.28 1.00 -12.58
C GLU A 46 -2.36 0.32 -11.22
N PRO A 47 -3.56 0.20 -10.63
CA PRO A 47 -3.75 -0.46 -9.35
C PRO A 47 -3.89 -1.97 -9.47
N MET A 48 -3.62 -2.67 -8.38
CA MET A 48 -4.15 -4.01 -8.12
C MET A 48 -5.57 -3.87 -7.59
N ALA A 49 -6.53 -4.59 -8.16
CA ALA A 49 -7.93 -4.57 -7.74
C ALA A 49 -8.29 -5.84 -6.97
N PHE A 50 -9.01 -5.69 -5.87
CA PHE A 50 -9.50 -6.81 -5.05
C PHE A 50 -10.77 -6.43 -4.30
N MET A 51 -11.48 -7.44 -3.79
CA MET A 51 -12.64 -7.25 -2.91
C MET A 51 -12.21 -7.39 -1.46
N GLN A 52 -12.67 -6.50 -0.59
CA GLN A 52 -12.28 -6.45 0.82
C GLN A 52 -13.49 -6.38 1.73
N HIS A 53 -13.54 -7.28 2.70
CA HIS A 53 -14.47 -7.22 3.81
C HIS A 53 -14.01 -6.24 4.88
N TRP A 54 -14.97 -5.54 5.48
CA TRP A 54 -14.77 -4.80 6.71
C TRP A 54 -15.58 -5.47 7.82
N VAL A 55 -14.90 -5.87 8.88
CA VAL A 55 -15.50 -6.56 10.03
C VAL A 55 -15.30 -5.71 11.29
N ASN A 56 -16.41 -5.47 12.00
CA ASN A 56 -16.34 -4.74 13.28
C ASN A 56 -15.90 -5.69 14.40
N ARG A 57 -14.59 -5.72 14.67
CA ARG A 57 -13.94 -6.57 15.69
C ARG A 57 -12.70 -5.89 16.26
N PRO A 58 -12.19 -6.35 17.41
CA PRO A 58 -10.86 -5.96 17.89
C PRO A 58 -9.75 -6.43 16.94
N GLY A 59 -8.67 -5.65 16.85
CA GLY A 59 -7.51 -5.98 15.99
C GLY A 59 -7.77 -5.75 14.50
N LYS A 60 -7.34 -6.68 13.65
CA LYS A 60 -7.48 -6.57 12.19
C LYS A 60 -8.96 -6.61 11.78
N LYS A 61 -9.39 -5.60 11.03
CA LYS A 61 -10.78 -5.42 10.59
C LYS A 61 -11.00 -5.62 9.10
N SER A 62 -9.94 -5.54 8.31
CA SER A 62 -9.99 -5.64 6.84
C SER A 62 -9.46 -6.99 6.38
N PHE A 63 -10.22 -7.69 5.54
CA PHE A 63 -9.86 -9.00 5.02
C PHE A 63 -10.14 -9.05 3.52
N ILE A 64 -9.14 -9.47 2.73
CA ILE A 64 -9.32 -9.66 1.29
C ILE A 64 -10.20 -10.89 1.07
N SER A 65 -11.24 -10.72 0.25
CA SER A 65 -12.14 -11.82 -0.10
C SER A 65 -11.45 -12.86 -0.98
N ILE A 66 -11.72 -14.12 -0.70
CA ILE A 66 -11.23 -15.26 -1.48
C ILE A 66 -12.22 -15.72 -2.57
N GLY A 67 -13.27 -14.93 -2.83
CA GLY A 67 -14.27 -15.22 -3.86
C GLY A 67 -15.50 -15.96 -3.33
N GLU A 68 -16.15 -16.77 -4.19
CA GLU A 68 -17.44 -17.41 -3.90
C GLU A 68 -17.45 -18.32 -2.66
N ASP A 69 -16.31 -18.94 -2.37
CA ASP A 69 -16.13 -19.85 -1.23
C ASP A 69 -15.81 -19.15 0.08
N ASP A 70 -15.85 -17.82 0.10
CA ASP A 70 -15.48 -17.02 1.27
C ASP A 70 -16.45 -17.24 2.45
N PRO A 71 -15.94 -17.70 3.60
CA PRO A 71 -16.75 -17.89 4.79
C PRO A 71 -17.45 -16.61 5.30
N LEU A 72 -16.86 -15.42 5.05
CA LEU A 72 -17.43 -14.13 5.46
C LEU A 72 -18.70 -13.80 4.66
N LEU A 73 -18.79 -14.20 3.40
CA LEU A 73 -20.04 -14.05 2.63
C LEU A 73 -21.19 -14.83 3.26
N LYS A 74 -20.91 -16.03 3.80
CA LYS A 74 -21.93 -16.90 4.41
C LYS A 74 -22.55 -16.32 5.68
N VAL A 75 -21.84 -15.43 6.37
CA VAL A 75 -22.34 -14.72 7.55
C VAL A 75 -22.84 -13.31 7.24
N GLY A 76 -23.06 -13.01 5.94
CA GLY A 76 -23.67 -11.75 5.49
C GLY A 76 -22.71 -10.58 5.36
N SER A 77 -21.40 -10.78 5.49
CA SER A 77 -20.43 -9.71 5.23
C SER A 77 -20.31 -9.47 3.72
N VAL A 78 -20.58 -8.24 3.28
CA VAL A 78 -20.49 -7.85 1.88
C VAL A 78 -19.16 -7.15 1.64
N PRO A 79 -18.28 -7.70 0.78
CA PRO A 79 -17.02 -7.04 0.47
C PRO A 79 -17.21 -5.86 -0.48
N SER A 80 -16.34 -4.88 -0.37
CA SER A 80 -16.29 -3.72 -1.27
C SER A 80 -15.03 -3.73 -2.12
N PRO A 81 -15.08 -3.18 -3.37
CA PRO A 81 -13.90 -3.09 -4.21
C PRO A 81 -12.86 -2.14 -3.62
N LYS A 82 -11.60 -2.57 -3.67
CA LYS A 82 -10.42 -1.81 -3.26
C LYS A 82 -9.36 -1.86 -4.34
N PHE A 83 -8.51 -0.84 -4.36
CA PHE A 83 -7.50 -0.64 -5.38
C PHE A 83 -6.20 -0.25 -4.68
N ALA A 84 -5.13 -1.01 -4.90
CA ALA A 84 -3.83 -0.77 -4.29
C ALA A 84 -2.82 -0.31 -5.33
N PHE A 85 -2.22 0.85 -5.09
CA PHE A 85 -1.13 1.42 -5.87
C PHE A 85 0.18 1.28 -5.11
N THR A 86 1.28 1.04 -5.82
CA THR A 86 2.61 1.18 -5.24
C THR A 86 3.01 2.65 -5.27
N VAL A 87 3.33 3.20 -4.12
CA VAL A 87 3.83 4.57 -3.96
C VAL A 87 5.15 4.59 -3.20
N LEU A 88 6.02 5.54 -3.52
CA LEU A 88 7.14 5.90 -2.67
C LEU A 88 6.69 7.09 -1.82
N ASN A 89 6.61 6.91 -0.51
CA ASN A 89 6.33 7.98 0.44
C ASN A 89 7.63 8.75 0.69
N ILE A 90 7.65 10.03 0.33
CA ILE A 90 8.84 10.89 0.40
C ILE A 90 8.76 11.82 1.61
N SER A 91 7.57 11.96 2.21
CA SER A 91 7.35 12.85 3.35
C SER A 91 7.88 12.32 4.68
N ASP A 92 8.11 11.02 4.78
CA ASP A 92 8.68 10.42 5.98
C ASP A 92 10.19 10.70 6.06
N GLU A 93 10.76 10.71 7.28
CA GLU A 93 12.20 10.87 7.49
C GLU A 93 13.01 9.83 6.72
N GLU A 94 12.48 8.62 6.60
CA GLU A 94 13.01 7.56 5.76
C GLU A 94 12.01 7.23 4.64
N PRO A 95 12.26 7.67 3.38
CA PRO A 95 11.41 7.34 2.26
C PRO A 95 11.21 5.84 2.09
N GLU A 96 9.97 5.40 1.97
CA GLU A 96 9.62 3.98 1.90
C GLU A 96 8.63 3.70 0.77
N VAL A 97 8.80 2.53 0.12
CA VAL A 97 7.81 1.99 -0.83
C VAL A 97 6.67 1.37 -0.05
N GLN A 98 5.46 1.86 -0.27
CA GLN A 98 4.24 1.49 0.45
C GLN A 98 3.11 1.13 -0.50
N LEU A 99 2.12 0.41 -0.01
CA LEU A 99 0.85 0.18 -0.70
C LEU A 99 -0.18 1.23 -0.28
N MET A 100 -0.67 2.00 -1.25
CA MET A 100 -1.76 2.93 -1.07
C MET A 100 -3.07 2.27 -1.53
N THR A 101 -3.88 1.83 -0.57
CA THR A 101 -5.17 1.20 -0.85
C THR A 101 -6.29 2.24 -0.78
N VAL A 102 -7.04 2.35 -1.86
CA VAL A 102 -8.11 3.33 -2.03
C VAL A 102 -9.44 2.66 -2.39
N GLY A 103 -10.54 3.36 -2.11
CA GLY A 103 -11.88 2.95 -2.54
C GLY A 103 -12.22 3.42 -3.95
N VAL A 104 -13.40 3.07 -4.43
CA VAL A 104 -13.92 3.37 -5.78
C VAL A 104 -13.85 4.88 -6.10
N ARG A 105 -14.24 5.72 -5.15
CA ARG A 105 -14.33 7.17 -5.36
C ARG A 105 -12.96 7.79 -5.65
N LEU A 106 -11.95 7.48 -4.84
CA LEU A 106 -10.60 8.00 -5.04
C LEU A 106 -9.94 7.33 -6.25
N CYS A 107 -10.17 6.04 -6.48
CA CYS A 107 -9.69 5.36 -7.68
C CYS A 107 -10.21 6.04 -8.97
N GLY A 108 -11.49 6.39 -9.02
CA GLY A 108 -12.04 7.12 -10.16
C GLY A 108 -11.46 8.54 -10.34
N GLN A 109 -11.07 9.20 -9.26
CA GLN A 109 -10.34 10.47 -9.32
C GLN A 109 -8.93 10.28 -9.90
N LEU A 110 -8.21 9.24 -9.44
CA LEU A 110 -6.87 8.91 -9.95
C LEU A 110 -6.90 8.49 -11.42
N GLU A 111 -7.90 7.72 -11.84
CA GLU A 111 -8.09 7.34 -13.25
C GLU A 111 -8.25 8.56 -14.17
N LYS A 112 -9.01 9.56 -13.74
CA LYS A 112 -9.14 10.82 -14.48
C LYS A 112 -7.82 11.58 -14.60
N LEU A 113 -7.02 11.58 -13.53
CA LEU A 113 -5.69 12.20 -13.55
C LEU A 113 -4.72 11.42 -14.44
N ALA A 114 -4.76 10.09 -14.41
CA ALA A 114 -3.94 9.22 -15.27
C ALA A 114 -4.27 9.39 -16.75
N SER A 115 -5.54 9.53 -17.07
CA SER A 115 -6.02 9.69 -18.47
C SER A 115 -5.83 11.09 -19.04
N ASN A 116 -5.55 12.08 -18.21
CA ASN A 116 -5.34 13.45 -18.65
C ASN A 116 -3.91 13.62 -19.21
N PRO A 117 -3.73 14.08 -20.47
CA PRO A 117 -2.40 14.26 -21.08
C PRO A 117 -1.46 15.19 -20.31
N LYS A 118 -2.00 16.09 -19.48
CA LYS A 118 -1.20 17.01 -18.66
C LYS A 118 -0.66 16.39 -17.39
N THR A 119 -1.32 15.36 -16.85
CA THR A 119 -1.03 14.76 -15.54
C THR A 119 -0.75 13.26 -15.59
N GLY A 120 -1.14 12.58 -16.65
CA GLY A 120 -0.92 11.14 -16.81
C GLY A 120 0.33 10.80 -17.61
N PRO A 121 0.80 9.56 -17.49
CA PRO A 121 0.39 8.56 -16.49
C PRO A 121 0.76 8.96 -15.05
N LEU A 122 0.18 8.31 -14.02
CA LEU A 122 0.42 8.68 -12.62
C LEU A 122 1.90 8.58 -12.22
N ASN A 123 2.60 7.58 -12.75
CA ASN A 123 4.02 7.34 -12.52
C ASN A 123 4.95 8.12 -13.48
N ARG A 124 4.45 9.11 -14.15
CA ARG A 124 5.20 9.96 -15.07
C ARG A 124 6.46 10.53 -14.40
N ALA A 125 7.60 10.49 -15.10
CA ALA A 125 8.92 10.75 -14.51
C ALA A 125 9.04 12.15 -13.86
N ASP A 126 8.45 13.17 -14.48
CA ASP A 126 8.54 14.58 -14.06
C ASP A 126 7.46 15.01 -13.04
N LEU A 127 6.59 14.10 -12.60
CA LEU A 127 5.52 14.40 -11.66
C LEU A 127 5.63 13.62 -10.35
N TYR A 128 5.36 14.33 -9.28
CA TYR A 128 5.12 13.88 -7.92
C TYR A 128 3.71 14.29 -7.52
N TRP A 129 3.24 13.86 -6.37
CA TRP A 129 1.87 14.13 -5.96
C TRP A 129 1.81 14.55 -4.51
N ALA A 130 1.21 15.71 -4.26
CA ALA A 130 0.86 16.17 -2.94
C ALA A 130 -0.53 15.63 -2.59
N VAL A 131 -0.61 14.81 -1.54
CA VAL A 131 -1.84 14.15 -1.15
C VAL A 131 -2.19 14.46 0.29
N SER A 132 -3.47 14.59 0.58
CA SER A 132 -3.99 14.75 1.93
C SER A 132 -5.43 14.28 2.00
N LYS A 133 -5.94 14.09 3.21
CA LYS A 133 -7.35 13.84 3.45
C LYS A 133 -7.95 14.91 4.35
N SER A 134 -9.24 15.12 4.26
CA SER A 134 -10.01 15.96 5.18
C SER A 134 -11.34 15.32 5.52
N GLY A 135 -11.88 15.63 6.70
CA GLY A 135 -13.11 15.04 7.19
C GLY A 135 -12.95 13.63 7.76
N GLN A 136 -14.05 13.06 8.21
CA GLN A 136 -14.09 11.74 8.86
C GLN A 136 -15.25 10.89 8.34
N GLY A 137 -15.06 9.57 8.36
CA GLY A 137 -16.07 8.60 7.96
C GLY A 137 -16.57 8.83 6.53
N THR A 138 -17.88 8.93 6.34
CA THR A 138 -18.51 9.13 5.02
C THR A 138 -18.26 10.52 4.42
N LYS A 139 -17.83 11.49 5.24
CA LYS A 139 -17.50 12.86 4.81
C LYS A 139 -16.01 13.04 4.47
N THR A 140 -15.24 11.95 4.47
CA THR A 140 -13.82 12.01 4.07
C THR A 140 -13.69 12.39 2.60
N SER A 141 -12.85 13.37 2.33
CA SER A 141 -12.44 13.78 0.99
C SER A 141 -10.93 13.75 0.88
N TYR A 142 -10.44 13.53 -0.35
CA TYR A 142 -9.01 13.44 -0.64
C TYR A 142 -8.61 14.53 -1.61
N SER A 143 -7.47 15.15 -1.34
CA SER A 143 -6.80 16.06 -2.26
C SER A 143 -5.64 15.33 -2.90
N VAL A 144 -5.53 15.42 -4.22
CA VAL A 144 -4.43 14.84 -5.00
C VAL A 144 -4.00 15.89 -6.03
N VAL A 145 -2.84 16.49 -5.82
CA VAL A 145 -2.35 17.62 -6.62
C VAL A 145 -0.99 17.25 -7.23
N PRO A 146 -0.81 17.43 -8.55
CA PRO A 146 0.48 17.17 -9.18
C PRO A 146 1.53 18.22 -8.75
N VAL A 147 2.73 17.74 -8.46
CA VAL A 147 3.92 18.55 -8.16
C VAL A 147 4.98 18.24 -9.19
N LYS A 148 5.53 19.26 -9.82
CA LYS A 148 6.59 19.07 -10.83
C LYS A 148 7.93 18.85 -10.15
N GLU A 149 8.78 18.03 -10.76
CA GLU A 149 10.13 17.77 -10.27
C GLU A 149 10.93 19.05 -9.98
N ARG A 150 10.79 20.08 -10.81
CA ARG A 150 11.46 21.36 -10.64
C ARG A 150 11.05 22.10 -9.36
N ASP A 151 9.86 21.83 -8.82
CA ASP A 151 9.30 22.53 -7.67
C ASP A 151 9.70 21.82 -6.35
N LEU A 152 10.36 20.65 -6.41
CA LEU A 152 10.79 19.89 -5.24
C LEU A 152 11.78 20.65 -4.35
N ALA A 153 12.73 21.36 -4.96
CA ALA A 153 13.74 22.09 -4.21
C ALA A 153 13.18 23.37 -3.54
N GLU A 154 12.34 24.10 -4.26
CA GLU A 154 11.85 25.40 -3.81
C GLU A 154 10.64 25.28 -2.86
N GLU A 155 9.72 24.35 -3.14
CA GLU A 155 8.46 24.23 -2.39
C GLU A 155 8.52 23.15 -1.30
N TRP A 156 9.40 22.15 -1.46
CA TRP A 156 9.47 20.96 -0.58
C TRP A 156 10.82 20.81 0.14
N GLU A 157 11.78 21.68 -0.13
CA GLU A 157 13.12 21.64 0.47
C GLU A 157 13.85 20.29 0.25
N LEU A 158 13.55 19.61 -0.87
CA LEU A 158 14.12 18.33 -1.24
C LEU A 158 15.13 18.47 -2.37
N ASP A 159 16.20 17.66 -2.32
CA ASP A 159 17.14 17.52 -3.42
C ASP A 159 16.52 16.66 -4.55
N PRO A 160 16.19 17.22 -5.73
CA PRO A 160 15.58 16.48 -6.81
C PRO A 160 16.42 15.30 -7.29
N VAL A 161 17.76 15.42 -7.24
CA VAL A 161 18.67 14.36 -7.67
C VAL A 161 18.62 13.18 -6.69
N ALA A 162 18.65 13.45 -5.40
CA ALA A 162 18.54 12.41 -4.36
C ALA A 162 17.19 11.70 -4.45
N VAL A 163 16.10 12.44 -4.64
CA VAL A 163 14.75 11.86 -4.81
C VAL A 163 14.69 10.99 -6.07
N ALA A 164 15.24 11.45 -7.19
CA ALA A 164 15.28 10.68 -8.44
C ALA A 164 16.03 9.35 -8.29
N GLU A 165 17.13 9.32 -7.53
CA GLU A 165 17.85 8.07 -7.23
C GLU A 165 17.01 7.10 -6.39
N LEU A 166 16.26 7.58 -5.41
CA LEU A 166 15.31 6.77 -4.65
C LEU A 166 14.23 6.17 -5.56
N VAL A 167 13.67 6.97 -6.46
CA VAL A 167 12.66 6.51 -7.43
C VAL A 167 13.20 5.42 -8.34
N LYS A 168 14.45 5.50 -8.81
CA LYS A 168 15.08 4.48 -9.64
C LYS A 168 15.21 3.12 -8.93
N THR A 169 15.40 3.12 -7.62
CA THR A 169 15.53 1.89 -6.82
C THR A 169 14.19 1.30 -6.42
N ALA A 170 13.13 2.11 -6.41
CA ALA A 170 11.79 1.69 -6.06
C ALA A 170 11.20 0.77 -7.15
N LYS A 171 10.61 -0.33 -6.73
CA LYS A 171 9.98 -1.31 -7.64
C LYS A 171 8.49 -1.43 -7.33
N PRO A 172 7.64 -1.61 -8.36
CA PRO A 172 6.24 -1.93 -8.14
C PRO A 172 6.10 -3.21 -7.30
N LEU A 173 5.17 -3.16 -6.36
CA LEU A 173 4.80 -4.30 -5.53
C LEU A 173 3.74 -5.13 -6.26
N GLY A 174 3.88 -6.44 -6.20
CA GLY A 174 2.93 -7.39 -6.77
C GLY A 174 1.88 -7.85 -5.77
N SER A 175 1.02 -8.78 -6.18
CA SER A 175 -0.04 -9.34 -5.34
C SER A 175 0.47 -10.05 -4.09
N GLU A 176 1.72 -10.49 -4.09
CA GLU A 176 2.41 -11.08 -2.93
C GLU A 176 2.57 -10.10 -1.76
N ALA A 177 2.52 -8.80 -2.03
CA ALA A 177 2.58 -7.76 -1.00
C ALA A 177 1.24 -7.55 -0.28
N LEU A 178 0.13 -8.07 -0.82
CA LEU A 178 -1.19 -8.00 -0.20
C LEU A 178 -1.32 -9.03 0.92
N GLN A 179 -1.80 -8.59 2.08
CA GLN A 179 -2.08 -9.48 3.21
C GLN A 179 -3.37 -10.28 2.96
N THR A 180 -3.23 -11.45 2.36
CA THR A 180 -4.33 -12.39 2.18
C THR A 180 -4.50 -13.27 3.43
N SER A 181 -5.72 -13.73 3.68
CA SER A 181 -6.03 -14.69 4.72
C SER A 181 -6.43 -16.03 4.11
N THR A 182 -6.11 -17.10 4.82
CA THR A 182 -6.55 -18.45 4.43
C THR A 182 -8.05 -18.63 4.66
N LYS A 183 -8.65 -19.60 3.99
CA LYS A 183 -10.06 -19.97 4.20
C LYS A 183 -10.34 -20.36 5.67
N ALA A 184 -9.39 -21.01 6.33
CA ALA A 184 -9.50 -21.39 7.74
C ALA A 184 -9.54 -20.16 8.66
N GLU A 185 -8.66 -19.19 8.44
CA GLU A 185 -8.67 -17.92 9.19
C GLU A 185 -9.97 -17.14 8.99
N LEU A 186 -10.45 -17.05 7.74
CA LEU A 186 -11.73 -16.39 7.45
C LEU A 186 -12.92 -17.12 8.07
N ALA A 187 -12.86 -18.45 8.17
CA ALA A 187 -13.89 -19.24 8.85
C ALA A 187 -13.93 -19.00 10.36
N GLU A 188 -12.78 -18.75 11.01
CA GLU A 188 -12.72 -18.36 12.41
C GLU A 188 -13.33 -16.99 12.64
N ILE A 189 -12.99 -16.01 11.79
CA ILE A 189 -13.59 -14.68 11.82
C ILE A 189 -15.12 -14.74 11.62
N ALA A 190 -15.58 -15.58 10.70
CA ALA A 190 -17.01 -15.77 10.45
C ALA A 190 -17.72 -16.34 11.69
N ARG A 191 -17.09 -17.27 12.44
CA ARG A 191 -17.64 -17.78 13.70
C ARG A 191 -17.72 -16.69 14.78
N GLU A 192 -16.69 -15.85 14.89
CA GLU A 192 -16.70 -14.70 15.82
C GLU A 192 -17.90 -13.77 15.53
N ILE A 193 -18.14 -13.45 14.24
CA ILE A 193 -19.27 -12.61 13.84
C ILE A 193 -20.60 -13.26 14.18
N ALA A 194 -20.76 -14.57 13.88
CA ALA A 194 -21.98 -15.31 14.14
C ALA A 194 -22.27 -15.44 15.67
N ALA A 195 -21.24 -15.47 16.50
CA ALA A 195 -21.38 -15.52 17.96
C ALA A 195 -21.70 -14.15 18.59
N SER A 196 -21.46 -13.04 17.86
CA SER A 196 -21.69 -11.67 18.34
C SER A 196 -23.08 -11.09 17.95
N ASN A 197 -23.84 -11.81 17.13
CA ASN A 197 -25.22 -11.52 16.71
C ASN A 197 -26.22 -12.40 17.46
#